data_188c56c73c37febdc412809f88dc0981
#
_entry.id   188c56c73c37febdc412809f88dc0981
#
_cell.length_a   1.000
_cell.length_b   1.000
_cell.length_c   1.000
_cell.angle_alpha   90.00
_cell.angle_beta   90.00
_cell.angle_gamma   90.00
#
_symmetry.space_group_name_H-M   'P 1'
#
loop_
_entity.id
_entity.type
_entity.pdbx_description
1 polymer ?
#
loop_
_entity_poly.entity_id
_entity_poly.type
_entity_poly.pdbx_seq_one_letter_code
_entity_poly.pdbx_strand_id
1 'polypeptide(L)'
;MKFITILIAILSLLPSAVLAERKSPVDGGVLTSSPGLRLDPFGSGRMIMHNGWDIAVPTGTPVHPTQDGTVYFAGQYKGYGNLVAIEHGKGYISLYGHNSEILVKPGMQVTPKTVIALSGNTGRSTGPHIHYEVRQLPSSFQQKREAELTARLKEGLAGQLDMLVENFATGRGGPEQESSYLPSDIDQ
;
A
#
# COMPACT_ATOMS: atom_id res chain seq x y z
N MET A 1 -17.80 -34.79 19.65
CA MET A 1 -17.01 -33.83 20.44
C MET A 1 -15.51 -33.78 20.08
N LYS A 2 -14.92 -34.80 19.43
CA LYS A 2 -13.46 -34.81 19.09
C LYS A 2 -13.05 -33.93 17.89
N PHE A 3 -13.96 -33.61 16.97
CA PHE A 3 -13.64 -32.80 15.78
C PHE A 3 -13.58 -31.29 16.03
N ILE A 4 -14.27 -30.76 17.04
CA ILE A 4 -14.29 -29.34 17.39
C ILE A 4 -12.97 -28.93 18.05
N THR A 5 -12.34 -29.84 18.80
CA THR A 5 -11.06 -29.57 19.50
C THR A 5 -9.90 -29.46 18.55
N ILE A 6 -9.92 -30.16 17.41
CA ILE A 6 -8.86 -30.11 16.39
C ILE A 6 -8.95 -28.79 15.58
N LEU A 7 -10.16 -28.28 15.30
CA LEU A 7 -10.34 -27.03 14.56
C LEU A 7 -9.85 -25.81 15.36
N ILE A 8 -10.02 -25.81 16.68
CA ILE A 8 -9.53 -24.73 17.56
C ILE A 8 -7.99 -24.75 17.67
N ALA A 9 -7.36 -25.92 17.65
CA ALA A 9 -5.90 -26.06 17.71
C ALA A 9 -5.20 -25.60 16.43
N ILE A 10 -5.84 -25.71 15.26
CA ILE A 10 -5.27 -25.25 14.00
C ILE A 10 -5.37 -23.73 13.86
N LEU A 11 -6.39 -23.09 14.46
CA LEU A 11 -6.56 -21.64 14.41
C LEU A 11 -5.53 -20.88 15.29
N SER A 12 -4.93 -21.55 16.29
CA SER A 12 -3.90 -20.96 17.16
C SER A 12 -2.48 -21.02 16.59
N LEU A 13 -2.29 -21.68 15.44
CA LEU A 13 -0.99 -21.82 14.75
C LEU A 13 -0.81 -20.85 13.58
N LEU A 14 -1.77 -19.94 13.32
CA LEU A 14 -1.54 -18.88 12.36
C LEU A 14 -0.49 -17.93 12.96
N PRO A 15 0.68 -17.74 12.32
CA PRO A 15 1.64 -16.77 12.80
C PRO A 15 0.94 -15.41 12.81
N SER A 16 0.93 -14.74 13.96
CA SER A 16 0.56 -13.34 14.04
C SER A 16 1.45 -12.62 13.02
N ALA A 17 0.87 -12.15 11.94
CA ALA A 17 1.59 -11.33 10.98
C ALA A 17 2.06 -10.09 11.74
N VAL A 18 3.33 -10.09 12.15
CA VAL A 18 3.98 -8.89 12.68
C VAL A 18 4.00 -7.93 11.50
N LEU A 19 3.11 -6.94 11.54
CA LEU A 19 3.09 -5.87 10.54
C LEU A 19 4.49 -5.24 10.54
N ALA A 20 5.14 -5.31 9.40
CA ALA A 20 6.44 -4.66 9.26
C ALA A 20 6.22 -3.15 9.41
N GLU A 21 7.04 -2.52 10.25
CA GLU A 21 6.98 -1.09 10.53
C GLU A 21 8.38 -0.50 10.38
N ARG A 22 8.48 0.69 9.80
CA ARG A 22 9.71 1.49 9.76
C ARG A 22 9.49 2.79 10.53
N LYS A 23 10.48 3.17 11.32
CA LYS A 23 10.47 4.45 12.05
C LYS A 23 10.75 5.66 11.14
N SER A 24 11.35 5.45 9.97
CA SER A 24 11.72 6.50 9.01
C SER A 24 11.46 6.02 7.58
N PRO A 25 11.01 6.90 6.66
CA PRO A 25 10.84 6.56 5.25
C PRO A 25 12.17 6.37 4.49
N VAL A 26 13.28 6.77 5.07
CA VAL A 26 14.63 6.65 4.49
C VAL A 26 15.59 6.07 5.52
N ASP A 27 16.65 5.43 5.04
CA ASP A 27 17.74 4.97 5.90
C ASP A 27 18.73 6.14 6.13
N GLY A 28 18.88 6.55 7.37
CA GLY A 28 19.70 7.71 7.72
C GLY A 28 19.01 9.05 7.43
N GLY A 29 19.83 10.08 7.21
CA GLY A 29 19.36 11.46 7.02
C GLY A 29 19.27 12.27 8.30
N VAL A 30 19.00 13.57 8.14
CA VAL A 30 18.88 14.53 9.24
C VAL A 30 17.49 15.13 9.23
N LEU A 31 16.77 15.04 10.33
CA LEU A 31 15.49 15.75 10.50
C LEU A 31 15.76 17.25 10.55
N THR A 32 15.31 17.98 9.54
CA THR A 32 15.55 19.43 9.40
C THR A 32 14.34 20.27 9.75
N SER A 33 13.12 19.70 9.66
CA SER A 33 11.88 20.39 10.04
C SER A 33 10.81 19.41 10.48
N SER A 34 10.03 19.81 11.47
CA SER A 34 8.87 19.10 12.00
C SER A 34 7.57 19.80 11.62
N PRO A 35 6.41 19.14 11.77
CA PRO A 35 5.11 19.78 11.59
C PRO A 35 4.93 20.96 12.53
N GLY A 36 4.30 22.03 12.04
CA GLY A 36 4.00 23.21 12.82
C GLY A 36 4.09 24.52 12.05
N LEU A 37 3.82 25.62 12.73
CA LEU A 37 3.99 26.96 12.17
C LEU A 37 5.48 27.29 12.07
N ARG A 38 5.91 27.68 10.87
CA ARG A 38 7.28 28.13 10.62
C ARG A 38 7.30 29.35 9.69
N LEU A 39 8.38 30.11 9.70
CA LEU A 39 8.60 31.13 8.70
C LEU A 39 8.71 30.47 7.32
N ASP A 40 8.11 31.09 6.30
CA ASP A 40 8.18 30.58 4.93
C ASP A 40 9.65 30.55 4.47
N PRO A 41 10.22 29.36 4.18
CA PRO A 41 11.61 29.22 3.78
C PRO A 41 11.93 29.85 2.40
N PHE A 42 10.89 30.28 1.66
CA PHE A 42 11.02 30.96 0.37
C PHE A 42 11.04 32.49 0.49
N GLY A 43 11.18 33.01 1.70
CA GLY A 43 11.44 34.44 1.93
C GLY A 43 10.20 35.33 1.83
N SER A 44 8.98 34.80 1.88
CA SER A 44 7.77 35.65 1.87
C SER A 44 7.58 36.48 3.15
N GLY A 45 8.36 36.20 4.21
CA GLY A 45 8.20 36.81 5.54
C GLY A 45 6.94 36.39 6.29
N ARG A 46 6.19 35.42 5.79
CA ARG A 46 4.93 34.93 6.40
C ARG A 46 5.13 33.67 7.21
N MET A 47 4.33 33.52 8.24
CA MET A 47 4.20 32.24 8.93
C MET A 47 3.31 31.30 8.10
N ILE A 48 3.79 30.10 7.85
CA ILE A 48 3.06 29.05 7.14
C ILE A 48 2.99 27.77 7.97
N MET A 49 1.93 27.00 7.76
CA MET A 49 1.81 25.67 8.37
C MET A 49 2.63 24.67 7.55
N HIS A 50 3.51 23.96 8.21
CA HIS A 50 4.21 22.79 7.70
C HIS A 50 3.50 21.53 8.20
N ASN A 51 3.05 20.65 7.29
CA ASN A 51 2.20 19.52 7.66
C ASN A 51 2.98 18.22 7.85
N GLY A 52 4.29 18.21 7.64
CA GLY A 52 5.10 17.01 7.65
C GLY A 52 6.47 17.18 8.30
N TRP A 53 7.23 16.12 8.19
CA TRP A 53 8.64 16.08 8.57
C TRP A 53 9.51 16.21 7.32
N ASP A 54 10.48 17.10 7.33
CA ASP A 54 11.49 17.21 6.29
C ASP A 54 12.77 16.50 6.77
N ILE A 55 13.21 15.49 6.02
CA ILE A 55 14.40 14.69 6.31
C ILE A 55 15.40 14.93 5.18
N ALA A 56 16.46 15.67 5.46
CA ALA A 56 17.54 15.94 4.52
C ALA A 56 18.32 14.65 4.22
N VAL A 57 18.38 14.30 2.94
CA VAL A 57 19.12 13.15 2.40
C VAL A 57 19.64 13.52 1.01
N PRO A 58 20.70 12.88 0.51
CA PRO A 58 21.15 13.04 -0.88
C PRO A 58 20.03 12.67 -1.87
N THR A 59 19.98 13.37 -3.00
CA THR A 59 19.11 12.97 -4.12
C THR A 59 19.44 11.54 -4.55
N GLY A 60 18.40 10.74 -4.82
CA GLY A 60 18.55 9.33 -5.21
C GLY A 60 18.57 8.35 -4.04
N THR A 61 18.41 8.82 -2.78
CA THR A 61 18.27 7.91 -1.64
C THR A 61 16.97 7.13 -1.75
N PRO A 62 16.98 5.78 -1.57
CA PRO A 62 15.78 4.97 -1.59
C PRO A 62 14.76 5.39 -0.55
N VAL A 63 13.51 5.54 -0.97
CA VAL A 63 12.36 5.89 -0.12
C VAL A 63 11.47 4.67 0.05
N HIS A 64 11.06 4.39 1.28
CA HIS A 64 10.27 3.23 1.65
C HIS A 64 8.98 3.62 2.38
N PRO A 65 7.91 2.83 2.25
CA PRO A 65 6.77 2.97 3.14
C PRO A 65 7.15 2.73 4.60
N THR A 66 6.51 3.45 5.50
CA THR A 66 6.69 3.21 6.94
C THR A 66 5.85 2.04 7.45
N GLN A 67 4.79 1.66 6.73
CA GLN A 67 3.91 0.52 7.02
C GLN A 67 3.44 -0.12 5.72
N ASP A 68 2.91 -1.33 5.82
CA ASP A 68 2.22 -2.00 4.72
C ASP A 68 1.04 -1.15 4.23
N GLY A 69 0.76 -1.19 2.93
CA GLY A 69 -0.35 -0.44 2.36
C GLY A 69 -0.52 -0.60 0.87
N THR A 70 -1.44 0.18 0.33
CA THR A 70 -1.73 0.25 -1.11
C THR A 70 -1.39 1.63 -1.63
N VAL A 71 -0.66 1.71 -2.73
CA VAL A 71 -0.38 2.98 -3.39
C VAL A 71 -1.71 3.61 -3.84
N TYR A 72 -2.07 4.73 -3.23
CA TYR A 72 -3.26 5.50 -3.56
C TYR A 72 -3.01 6.47 -4.71
N PHE A 73 -1.84 7.11 -4.71
CA PHE A 73 -1.43 8.10 -5.73
C PHE A 73 0.07 8.00 -5.99
N ALA A 74 0.45 8.16 -7.26
CA ALA A 74 1.85 8.23 -7.69
C ALA A 74 1.94 9.15 -8.91
N GLY A 75 2.56 10.32 -8.76
CA GLY A 75 2.65 11.33 -9.82
C GLY A 75 3.02 12.72 -9.32
N GLN A 76 2.96 13.70 -10.22
CA GLN A 76 3.19 15.10 -9.86
C GLN A 76 1.97 15.67 -9.12
N TYR A 77 2.23 16.36 -8.00
CA TYR A 77 1.19 17.02 -7.24
C TYR A 77 1.66 18.40 -6.75
N LYS A 78 0.73 19.36 -6.81
CA LYS A 78 1.01 20.78 -6.51
C LYS A 78 1.72 20.97 -5.18
N GLY A 79 2.88 21.61 -5.19
CA GLY A 79 3.72 21.85 -4.02
C GLY A 79 4.65 20.69 -3.67
N TYR A 80 4.16 19.44 -3.74
CA TYR A 80 4.94 18.24 -3.38
C TYR A 80 5.91 17.77 -4.45
N GLY A 81 5.81 18.29 -5.70
CA GLY A 81 6.57 17.73 -6.80
C GLY A 81 6.13 16.30 -7.13
N ASN A 82 7.07 15.39 -7.30
CA ASN A 82 6.78 13.97 -7.45
C ASN A 82 6.37 13.38 -6.09
N LEU A 83 5.11 13.00 -5.98
CA LEU A 83 4.47 12.51 -4.75
C LEU A 83 4.08 11.05 -4.89
N VAL A 84 4.37 10.27 -3.86
CA VAL A 84 3.73 8.97 -3.62
C VAL A 84 2.87 9.10 -2.37
N ALA A 85 1.63 8.63 -2.45
CA ALA A 85 0.72 8.53 -1.32
C ALA A 85 0.28 7.08 -1.13
N ILE A 86 0.37 6.58 0.10
CA ILE A 86 0.07 5.19 0.45
C ILE A 86 -1.04 5.17 1.47
N GLU A 87 -2.10 4.45 1.15
CA GLU A 87 -3.20 4.19 2.08
C GLU A 87 -2.85 2.97 2.93
N HIS A 88 -2.87 3.20 4.23
CA HIS A 88 -2.76 2.15 5.24
C HIS A 88 -4.16 1.83 5.77
N GLY A 89 -4.43 0.63 6.14
CA GLY A 89 -5.69 0.28 6.79
C GLY A 89 -6.00 1.25 7.95
N LYS A 90 -7.24 1.23 8.46
CA LYS A 90 -7.71 2.06 9.58
C LYS A 90 -7.80 3.57 9.28
N GLY A 91 -7.89 3.95 8.00
CA GLY A 91 -8.15 5.32 7.59
C GLY A 91 -6.97 6.28 7.66
N TYR A 92 -5.75 5.80 7.56
CA TYR A 92 -4.55 6.61 7.47
C TYR A 92 -3.95 6.57 6.07
N ILE A 93 -3.30 7.67 5.69
CA ILE A 93 -2.52 7.81 4.47
C ILE A 93 -1.16 8.43 4.81
N SER A 94 -0.10 7.91 4.23
CA SER A 94 1.22 8.54 4.28
C SER A 94 1.59 9.13 2.92
N LEU A 95 2.27 10.26 2.94
CA LEU A 95 2.70 11.03 1.77
C LEU A 95 4.22 11.17 1.77
N TYR A 96 4.82 10.97 0.59
CA TYR A 96 6.27 11.01 0.36
C TYR A 96 6.53 11.97 -0.80
N GLY A 97 6.90 13.21 -0.49
CA GLY A 97 7.06 14.30 -1.45
C GLY A 97 8.50 14.58 -1.85
N HIS A 98 8.67 15.44 -2.86
CA HIS A 98 9.92 15.96 -3.42
C HIS A 98 10.82 14.92 -4.07
N ASN A 99 10.27 13.74 -4.44
CA ASN A 99 11.04 12.67 -5.05
C ASN A 99 11.63 13.09 -6.41
N SER A 100 12.80 12.56 -6.75
CA SER A 100 13.38 12.68 -8.08
C SER A 100 12.72 11.70 -9.06
N GLU A 101 12.39 10.50 -8.59
CA GLU A 101 11.80 9.42 -9.37
C GLU A 101 10.75 8.66 -8.57
N ILE A 102 9.68 8.21 -9.25
CA ILE A 102 8.63 7.37 -8.70
C ILE A 102 8.76 5.96 -9.29
N LEU A 103 8.81 4.93 -8.44
CA LEU A 103 9.05 3.54 -8.83
C LEU A 103 7.81 2.64 -8.73
N VAL A 104 6.67 3.20 -8.30
CA VAL A 104 5.43 2.47 -8.08
C VAL A 104 4.26 3.10 -8.84
N LYS A 105 3.15 2.36 -8.94
CA LYS A 105 1.91 2.82 -9.61
C LYS A 105 0.73 2.68 -8.65
N PRO A 106 -0.34 3.49 -8.81
CA PRO A 106 -1.56 3.33 -8.05
C PRO A 106 -2.10 1.89 -8.09
N GLY A 107 -2.58 1.39 -6.96
CA GLY A 107 -3.08 0.02 -6.78
C GLY A 107 -2.03 -1.01 -6.37
N MET A 108 -0.72 -0.72 -6.44
CA MET A 108 0.31 -1.65 -5.98
C MET A 108 0.27 -1.83 -4.47
N GLN A 109 0.39 -3.08 -4.01
CA GLN A 109 0.63 -3.41 -2.61
C GLN A 109 2.11 -3.22 -2.30
N VAL A 110 2.41 -2.54 -1.21
CA VAL A 110 3.77 -2.20 -0.80
C VAL A 110 3.99 -2.49 0.68
N THR A 111 5.23 -2.79 1.02
CA THR A 111 5.68 -3.05 2.40
C THR A 111 6.86 -2.15 2.74
N PRO A 112 7.27 -2.02 3.99
CA PRO A 112 8.48 -1.29 4.39
C PRO A 112 9.79 -1.73 3.74
N LYS A 113 9.78 -2.87 3.04
CA LYS A 113 10.92 -3.37 2.24
C LYS A 113 10.89 -2.89 0.79
N THR A 114 9.75 -2.36 0.32
CA THR A 114 9.57 -1.91 -1.05
C THR A 114 10.22 -0.54 -1.24
N VAL A 115 11.04 -0.34 -2.27
CA VAL A 115 11.48 0.99 -2.69
C VAL A 115 10.37 1.60 -3.55
N ILE A 116 9.75 2.68 -3.06
CA ILE A 116 8.60 3.33 -3.72
C ILE A 116 9.00 4.52 -4.58
N ALA A 117 10.13 5.15 -4.25
CA ALA A 117 10.64 6.33 -4.94
C ALA A 117 12.13 6.51 -4.64
N LEU A 118 12.76 7.43 -5.33
CA LEU A 118 14.06 7.98 -5.00
C LEU A 118 13.90 9.43 -4.54
N SER A 119 14.56 9.79 -3.43
CA SER A 119 14.53 11.16 -2.89
C SER A 119 15.03 12.20 -3.89
N GLY A 120 14.62 13.43 -3.75
CA GLY A 120 14.99 14.48 -4.69
C GLY A 120 14.82 15.89 -4.16
N ASN A 121 14.52 16.80 -5.08
CA ASN A 121 14.31 18.24 -4.82
C ASN A 121 13.25 18.81 -5.77
N THR A 122 12.20 18.02 -6.10
CA THR A 122 11.14 18.44 -7.00
C THR A 122 10.04 19.21 -6.28
N GLY A 123 9.26 20.02 -7.02
CA GLY A 123 8.19 20.82 -6.45
C GLY A 123 8.70 22.03 -5.65
N ARG A 124 7.98 22.39 -4.57
CA ARG A 124 8.33 23.51 -3.71
C ARG A 124 9.31 23.07 -2.60
N SER A 125 10.56 22.95 -2.94
CA SER A 125 11.64 22.49 -2.07
C SER A 125 12.85 23.43 -2.15
N THR A 126 13.57 23.62 -1.04
CA THR A 126 14.75 24.46 -0.93
C THR A 126 16.07 23.72 -1.06
N GLY A 127 16.02 22.37 -1.10
CA GLY A 127 17.20 21.50 -1.20
C GLY A 127 16.82 20.03 -1.14
N PRO A 128 17.74 19.09 -1.38
CA PRO A 128 17.46 17.67 -1.38
C PRO A 128 16.95 17.17 -0.02
N HIS A 129 15.73 16.64 0.02
CA HIS A 129 15.11 16.05 1.21
C HIS A 129 13.88 15.21 0.84
N ILE A 130 13.38 14.43 1.76
CA ILE A 130 12.05 13.83 1.74
C ILE A 130 11.13 14.62 2.65
N HIS A 131 9.99 15.06 2.09
CA HIS A 131 8.87 15.57 2.85
C HIS A 131 7.92 14.41 3.15
N TYR A 132 7.78 14.07 4.43
CA TYR A 132 6.98 12.94 4.91
C TYR A 132 5.81 13.41 5.76
N GLU A 133 4.60 12.95 5.43
CA GLU A 133 3.40 13.24 6.23
C GLU A 133 2.63 11.96 6.55
N VAL A 134 1.91 11.97 7.67
CA VAL A 134 0.87 11.00 8.00
C VAL A 134 -0.42 11.77 8.25
N ARG A 135 -1.48 11.40 7.54
CA ARG A 135 -2.79 12.05 7.67
C ARG A 135 -3.87 11.02 7.96
N GLN A 136 -4.82 11.41 8.80
CA GLN A 136 -6.05 10.67 8.95
C GLN A 136 -7.02 11.07 7.83
N LEU A 137 -7.58 10.08 7.16
CA LEU A 137 -8.61 10.31 6.14
C LEU A 137 -9.95 10.61 6.83
N PRO A 138 -10.73 11.57 6.32
CA PRO A 138 -12.09 11.83 6.82
C PRO A 138 -12.94 10.56 6.80
N SER A 139 -13.81 10.39 7.80
CA SER A 139 -14.70 9.23 7.89
C SER A 139 -15.61 9.08 6.66
N SER A 140 -16.03 10.18 6.05
CA SER A 140 -16.78 10.18 4.80
C SER A 140 -16.04 9.55 3.63
N PHE A 141 -14.71 9.74 3.56
CA PHE A 141 -13.87 9.11 2.54
C PHE A 141 -13.74 7.60 2.79
N GLN A 142 -13.58 7.20 4.04
CA GLN A 142 -13.51 5.78 4.44
C GLN A 142 -14.82 5.07 4.10
N GLN A 143 -15.97 5.65 4.46
CA GLN A 143 -17.29 5.10 4.14
C GLN A 143 -17.51 4.93 2.63
N LYS A 144 -17.11 5.94 1.83
CA LYS A 144 -17.21 5.87 0.37
C LYS A 144 -16.36 4.71 -0.19
N ARG A 145 -15.13 4.55 0.30
CA ARG A 145 -14.23 3.45 -0.10
C ARG A 145 -14.78 2.07 0.26
N GLU A 146 -15.31 1.92 1.47
CA GLU A 146 -15.95 0.67 1.90
C GLU A 146 -17.18 0.33 1.04
N ALA A 147 -17.99 1.32 0.71
CA ALA A 147 -19.13 1.15 -0.18
C ALA A 147 -18.70 0.73 -1.59
N GLU A 148 -17.68 1.37 -2.17
CA GLU A 148 -17.12 1.00 -3.48
C GLU A 148 -16.54 -0.42 -3.48
N LEU A 149 -15.79 -0.78 -2.44
CA LEU A 149 -15.23 -2.13 -2.31
C LEU A 149 -16.33 -3.19 -2.18
N THR A 150 -17.35 -2.90 -1.37
CA THR A 150 -18.50 -3.78 -1.19
C THR A 150 -19.28 -3.96 -2.49
N ALA A 151 -19.46 -2.90 -3.28
CA ALA A 151 -20.11 -2.96 -4.58
C ALA A 151 -19.32 -3.86 -5.55
N ARG A 152 -18.00 -3.66 -5.65
CA ARG A 152 -17.13 -4.49 -6.50
C ARG A 152 -17.12 -5.96 -6.10
N LEU A 153 -17.12 -6.26 -4.80
CA LEU A 153 -17.21 -7.63 -4.31
C LEU A 153 -18.56 -8.28 -4.69
N LYS A 154 -19.67 -7.55 -4.56
CA LYS A 154 -20.98 -8.04 -4.98
C LYS A 154 -21.05 -8.29 -6.47
N GLU A 155 -20.53 -7.40 -7.30
CA GLU A 155 -20.46 -7.59 -8.76
C GLU A 155 -19.59 -8.79 -9.13
N GLY A 156 -18.42 -8.95 -8.49
CA GLY A 156 -17.54 -10.08 -8.70
C GLY A 156 -18.20 -11.43 -8.32
N LEU A 157 -18.90 -11.47 -7.18
CA LEU A 157 -19.65 -12.64 -6.73
C LEU A 157 -20.83 -12.97 -7.65
N ALA A 158 -21.57 -11.94 -8.11
CA ALA A 158 -22.67 -12.12 -9.06
C ALA A 158 -22.16 -12.71 -10.38
N GLY A 159 -21.08 -12.16 -10.94
CA GLY A 159 -20.46 -12.70 -12.16
C GLY A 159 -19.95 -14.14 -12.03
N GLN A 160 -19.41 -14.51 -10.85
CA GLN A 160 -19.01 -15.90 -10.59
C GLN A 160 -20.22 -16.84 -10.49
N LEU A 161 -21.30 -16.38 -9.86
CA LEU A 161 -22.53 -17.15 -9.75
C LEU A 161 -23.18 -17.37 -11.11
N ASP A 162 -23.24 -16.34 -11.95
CA ASP A 162 -23.77 -16.43 -13.32
C ASP A 162 -22.96 -17.40 -14.17
N MET A 163 -21.64 -17.39 -14.10
CA MET A 163 -20.76 -18.35 -14.76
C MET A 163 -21.01 -19.79 -14.29
N LEU A 164 -21.20 -19.99 -12.98
CA LEU A 164 -21.50 -21.32 -12.44
C LEU A 164 -22.86 -21.83 -12.92
N VAL A 165 -23.89 -20.97 -12.94
CA VAL A 165 -25.23 -21.31 -13.42
C VAL A 165 -25.18 -21.65 -14.91
N GLU A 166 -24.47 -20.87 -15.72
CA GLU A 166 -24.31 -21.14 -17.15
C GLU A 166 -23.56 -22.44 -17.43
N ASN A 167 -22.49 -22.73 -16.71
CA ASN A 167 -21.77 -24.00 -16.80
C ASN A 167 -22.62 -25.19 -16.40
N PHE A 168 -23.45 -25.06 -15.38
CA PHE A 168 -24.43 -26.08 -14.98
C PHE A 168 -25.52 -26.30 -16.05
N ALA A 169 -26.05 -25.20 -16.60
CA ALA A 169 -27.11 -25.24 -17.61
C ALA A 169 -26.62 -25.80 -18.95
N THR A 170 -25.34 -25.56 -19.31
CA THR A 170 -24.74 -25.98 -20.57
C THR A 170 -24.00 -27.31 -20.48
N GLY A 171 -23.90 -27.92 -19.31
CA GLY A 171 -23.17 -29.17 -19.09
C GLY A 171 -21.65 -29.04 -19.29
N ARG A 172 -21.12 -27.81 -19.35
CA ARG A 172 -19.69 -27.50 -19.51
C ARG A 172 -19.02 -27.26 -18.18
N GLY A 173 -18.93 -28.23 -17.31
CA GLY A 173 -18.30 -27.98 -16.02
C GLY A 173 -18.40 -29.08 -15.00
N GLY A 174 -18.07 -30.27 -15.42
CA GLY A 174 -17.60 -31.30 -14.50
C GLY A 174 -16.09 -31.16 -14.37
N PRO A 175 -15.49 -31.41 -13.18
CA PRO A 175 -14.05 -31.59 -13.12
C PRO A 175 -13.71 -32.75 -14.04
N GLU A 176 -12.91 -32.53 -15.08
CA GLU A 176 -12.22 -33.61 -15.77
C GLU A 176 -11.52 -34.42 -14.68
N GLN A 177 -12.05 -35.61 -14.42
CA GLN A 177 -11.31 -36.61 -13.66
C GLN A 177 -10.09 -36.92 -14.52
N GLU A 178 -8.94 -36.42 -14.13
CA GLU A 178 -7.65 -36.99 -14.52
C GLU A 178 -7.65 -38.45 -14.03
N SER A 179 -8.21 -39.30 -14.90
CA SER A 179 -8.11 -40.72 -14.78
C SER A 179 -6.73 -41.13 -15.26
N SER A 180 -5.99 -41.74 -14.32
CA SER A 180 -4.99 -42.75 -14.59
C SER A 180 -3.67 -42.30 -15.21
N TYR A 181 -2.69 -42.02 -14.34
CA TYR A 181 -1.35 -42.56 -14.60
C TYR A 181 -1.00 -43.58 -13.51
N LEU A 182 -1.33 -44.80 -13.76
CA LEU A 182 -0.62 -45.96 -13.18
C LEU A 182 0.59 -46.22 -14.07
N PRO A 183 1.80 -46.19 -13.61
CA PRO A 183 2.94 -46.73 -14.37
C PRO A 183 2.87 -48.24 -14.33
N SER A 184 2.54 -48.82 -15.45
CA SER A 184 2.87 -50.19 -15.76
C SER A 184 4.36 -50.20 -16.11
N ASP A 185 5.18 -50.78 -15.27
CA ASP A 185 6.36 -51.52 -15.65
C ASP A 185 7.21 -51.80 -14.38
N ILE A 186 6.78 -52.85 -13.66
CA ILE A 186 7.69 -53.65 -12.89
C ILE A 186 7.51 -55.06 -13.42
N ASP A 187 8.33 -55.41 -14.40
CA ASP A 187 8.80 -56.80 -14.68
C ASP A 187 9.87 -56.75 -15.77
N GLN A 188 11.11 -56.85 -15.35
CA GLN A 188 12.21 -57.68 -15.77
C GLN A 188 13.53 -57.24 -15.20
#